data_c417a2c39c28c323e5d2ed82cef7310d
#
_entry.id   c417a2c39c28c323e5d2ed82cef7310d
#
_cell.length_a   1.000
_cell.length_b   1.000
_cell.length_c   1.000
_cell.angle_alpha   90.00
_cell.angle_beta   90.00
_cell.angle_gamma   90.00
#
_symmetry.space_group_name_H-M   'P 1'
#
loop_
_entity.id
_entity.type
_entity.pdbx_description
1 polymer ?
#
loop_
_entity_poly.entity_id
_entity_poly.type
_entity_poly.pdbx_seq_one_letter_code
_entity_poly.pdbx_strand_id
1 'polypeptide(L)'
;MIDLSCDYNCGCAPEILSALVKANEEQHATYGFDATSARAKEKIRLAVGNEKADVYFLVGGTQTNATVLSSLLRPWEGVISAASGHIAVHESGAVEATGHKVLTLAGDASGKLAPRAIATYLEGFYADETYPHMVQPGAVYLSQPTEFGGLYTLAELKAIRALCDRYGLRLYVDGARLAYALGAPETDVTLADLGALCDAFYIGGTKCGALLGEAVVFREKQHAFFTAHKQRGALLAKGYLLGLQFDTLFTDDLYRRLGTQGTRCALRLRDALRARGIAFAPESGTNQQFPVLSRAQLEKLDGKIGYEIWQRREDGGAVVRLCASWRTTEADVDAVLAALA
;
A
#
# COMPACT_ATOMS: atom_id res chain seq x y z
N MET A 1 16.80 2.56 -21.37
CA MET A 1 15.42 3.04 -21.22
C MET A 1 15.15 3.17 -19.73
N ILE A 2 14.69 4.32 -19.25
CA ILE A 2 14.26 4.54 -17.87
C ILE A 2 12.79 4.10 -17.82
N ASP A 3 12.43 3.22 -16.87
CA ASP A 3 11.08 2.71 -16.77
C ASP A 3 10.42 3.20 -15.46
N LEU A 4 9.45 4.11 -15.63
CA LEU A 4 8.60 4.65 -14.57
C LEU A 4 7.14 4.16 -14.69
N SER A 5 6.90 3.04 -15.39
CA SER A 5 5.56 2.47 -15.53
C SER A 5 5.01 1.93 -14.21
N CYS A 6 5.89 1.39 -13.35
CA CYS A 6 5.52 0.89 -12.03
C CYS A 6 6.71 0.92 -11.05
N ASP A 7 6.44 0.68 -9.76
CA ASP A 7 7.42 0.68 -8.68
C ASP A 7 7.84 -0.73 -8.20
N TYR A 8 7.55 -1.76 -9.01
CA TYR A 8 7.87 -3.16 -8.72
C TYR A 8 8.55 -3.90 -9.89
N ASN A 9 9.18 -3.16 -10.82
CA ASN A 9 9.95 -3.69 -11.96
C ASN A 9 11.46 -3.80 -11.68
N CYS A 10 11.91 -3.47 -10.46
CA CYS A 10 13.29 -3.58 -10.01
C CYS A 10 13.48 -4.79 -9.09
N GLY A 11 14.74 -5.19 -8.88
CA GLY A 11 15.10 -6.15 -7.84
C GLY A 11 14.94 -5.57 -6.43
N CYS A 12 15.75 -6.00 -5.48
CA CYS A 12 15.73 -5.47 -4.11
C CYS A 12 16.88 -4.47 -3.85
N ALA A 13 16.79 -3.80 -2.71
CA ALA A 13 17.86 -2.97 -2.18
C ALA A 13 19.14 -3.80 -2.01
N PRO A 14 20.33 -3.23 -2.31
CA PRO A 14 21.60 -3.95 -2.23
C PRO A 14 21.87 -4.59 -0.86
N GLU A 15 21.42 -3.95 0.21
CA GLU A 15 21.54 -4.45 1.58
C GLU A 15 20.76 -5.76 1.75
N ILE A 16 19.58 -5.88 1.15
CA ILE A 16 18.79 -7.11 1.19
C ILE A 16 19.45 -8.20 0.37
N LEU A 17 19.96 -7.90 -0.83
CA LEU A 17 20.64 -8.88 -1.65
C LEU A 17 21.88 -9.43 -0.92
N SER A 18 22.66 -8.56 -0.31
CA SER A 18 23.84 -8.95 0.48
C SER A 18 23.45 -9.84 1.66
N ALA A 19 22.36 -9.52 2.36
CA ALA A 19 21.85 -10.33 3.47
C ALA A 19 21.36 -11.70 2.99
N LEU A 20 20.70 -11.79 1.83
CA LEU A 20 20.24 -13.06 1.24
C LEU A 20 21.41 -13.95 0.83
N VAL A 21 22.46 -13.38 0.22
CA VAL A 21 23.67 -14.13 -0.14
C VAL A 21 24.34 -14.72 1.10
N LYS A 22 24.47 -13.94 2.17
CA LYS A 22 25.04 -14.41 3.43
C LYS A 22 24.19 -15.50 4.07
N ALA A 23 22.87 -15.33 4.13
CA ALA A 23 21.96 -16.31 4.72
C ALA A 23 21.88 -17.64 3.95
N ASN A 24 22.31 -17.66 2.68
CA ASN A 24 22.33 -18.88 1.87
C ASN A 24 23.28 -19.96 2.41
N GLU A 25 24.28 -19.58 3.19
CA GLU A 25 25.25 -20.49 3.81
C GLU A 25 24.75 -21.06 5.16
N GLU A 26 23.58 -20.63 5.64
CA GLU A 26 23.06 -20.97 6.95
C GLU A 26 21.83 -21.90 6.84
N GLN A 27 21.58 -22.65 7.92
CA GLN A 27 20.33 -23.41 8.10
C GLN A 27 19.38 -22.62 8.99
N HIS A 28 18.13 -22.49 8.56
CA HIS A 28 17.09 -21.72 9.25
C HIS A 28 15.92 -22.62 9.67
N ALA A 29 15.32 -22.33 10.81
CA ALA A 29 14.02 -22.91 11.16
C ALA A 29 12.98 -22.54 10.11
N THR A 30 12.07 -23.47 9.83
CA THR A 30 11.08 -23.33 8.74
C THR A 30 9.87 -22.48 9.15
N TYR A 31 9.09 -22.07 8.18
CA TYR A 31 7.78 -21.40 8.35
C TYR A 31 7.84 -20.08 9.16
N GLY A 32 8.95 -19.35 9.11
CA GLY A 32 9.11 -18.07 9.80
C GLY A 32 9.29 -18.17 11.31
N PHE A 33 9.66 -19.36 11.82
CA PHE A 33 10.03 -19.58 13.23
C PHE A 33 11.53 -19.37 13.50
N ASP A 34 12.28 -18.90 12.51
CA ASP A 34 13.70 -18.62 12.61
C ASP A 34 13.99 -17.34 13.41
N ALA A 35 15.24 -17.23 13.87
CA ALA A 35 15.67 -16.09 14.68
C ALA A 35 15.64 -14.75 13.93
N THR A 36 15.87 -14.78 12.61
CA THR A 36 15.85 -13.57 11.77
C THR A 36 14.42 -13.02 11.62
N SER A 37 13.45 -13.90 11.37
CA SER A 37 12.03 -13.52 11.38
C SER A 37 11.57 -13.00 12.75
N ALA A 38 12.07 -13.58 13.84
CA ALA A 38 11.78 -13.10 15.19
C ALA A 38 12.32 -11.67 15.42
N ARG A 39 13.57 -11.39 15.02
CA ARG A 39 14.14 -10.04 15.09
C ARG A 39 13.38 -9.04 14.23
N ALA A 40 13.01 -9.41 13.00
CA ALA A 40 12.22 -8.55 12.14
C ALA A 40 10.88 -8.16 12.79
N LYS A 41 10.17 -9.12 13.36
CA LYS A 41 8.92 -8.88 14.10
C LYS A 41 9.13 -7.94 15.28
N GLU A 42 10.21 -8.10 16.02
CA GLU A 42 10.54 -7.23 17.15
C GLU A 42 10.82 -5.79 16.71
N LYS A 43 11.63 -5.59 15.67
CA LYS A 43 11.87 -4.27 15.10
C LYS A 43 10.58 -3.59 14.62
N ILE A 44 9.68 -4.36 14.01
CA ILE A 44 8.38 -3.85 13.58
C ILE A 44 7.54 -3.45 14.79
N ARG A 45 7.45 -4.27 15.85
CA ARG A 45 6.74 -3.93 17.10
C ARG A 45 7.24 -2.64 17.73
N LEU A 46 8.56 -2.45 17.77
CA LEU A 46 9.16 -1.21 18.24
C LEU A 46 8.77 -0.02 17.35
N ALA A 47 8.84 -0.17 16.02
CA ALA A 47 8.50 0.90 15.09
C ALA A 47 7.01 1.31 15.14
N VAL A 48 6.11 0.34 15.40
CA VAL A 48 4.67 0.61 15.55
C VAL A 48 4.26 0.98 16.97
N GLY A 49 5.20 1.02 17.92
CA GLY A 49 4.93 1.40 19.31
C GLY A 49 4.01 0.43 20.05
N ASN A 50 3.96 -0.85 19.65
CA ASN A 50 3.08 -1.84 20.24
C ASN A 50 3.79 -3.20 20.41
N GLU A 51 4.29 -3.47 21.60
CA GLU A 51 4.97 -4.73 21.92
C GLU A 51 4.08 -5.97 21.82
N LYS A 52 2.75 -5.79 21.92
CA LYS A 52 1.76 -6.86 21.82
C LYS A 52 1.29 -7.13 20.39
N ALA A 53 1.73 -6.32 19.43
CA ALA A 53 1.33 -6.50 18.04
C ALA A 53 1.72 -7.89 17.53
N ASP A 54 0.81 -8.52 16.79
CA ASP A 54 1.05 -9.80 16.14
C ASP A 54 1.47 -9.56 14.69
N VAL A 55 2.65 -10.06 14.31
CA VAL A 55 3.28 -9.74 13.02
C VAL A 55 3.45 -11.01 12.20
N TYR A 56 2.99 -10.97 10.94
CA TYR A 56 3.13 -12.05 9.96
C TYR A 56 3.70 -11.54 8.65
N PHE A 57 4.45 -12.39 7.94
CA PHE A 57 4.99 -12.07 6.62
C PHE A 57 4.27 -12.87 5.55
N LEU A 58 3.72 -12.17 4.54
CA LEU A 58 3.03 -12.74 3.39
C LEU A 58 3.78 -12.38 2.09
N VAL A 59 3.40 -12.96 0.96
CA VAL A 59 4.19 -12.90 -0.28
C VAL A 59 3.92 -11.65 -1.10
N GLY A 60 2.68 -11.13 -1.06
CA GLY A 60 2.28 -9.97 -1.86
C GLY A 60 0.92 -9.41 -1.45
N GLY A 61 0.60 -8.18 -1.90
CA GLY A 61 -0.56 -7.40 -1.43
C GLY A 61 -1.90 -8.09 -1.62
N THR A 62 -2.19 -8.63 -2.81
CA THR A 62 -3.47 -9.33 -3.09
C THR A 62 -3.69 -10.52 -2.17
N GLN A 63 -2.65 -11.38 -1.96
CA GLN A 63 -2.74 -12.47 -1.01
C GLN A 63 -2.95 -11.96 0.42
N THR A 64 -2.28 -10.88 0.78
CA THR A 64 -2.39 -10.23 2.08
C THR A 64 -3.80 -9.73 2.32
N ASN A 65 -4.37 -8.96 1.39
CA ASN A 65 -5.73 -8.43 1.49
C ASN A 65 -6.77 -9.54 1.65
N ALA A 66 -6.72 -10.56 0.79
CA ALA A 66 -7.64 -11.69 0.85
C ALA A 66 -7.50 -12.48 2.17
N THR A 67 -6.27 -12.69 2.67
CA THR A 67 -6.03 -13.45 3.90
C THR A 67 -6.47 -12.67 5.14
N VAL A 68 -6.10 -11.40 5.23
CA VAL A 68 -6.43 -10.54 6.38
C VAL A 68 -7.94 -10.34 6.46
N LEU A 69 -8.59 -9.92 5.36
CA LEU A 69 -10.02 -9.67 5.35
C LEU A 69 -10.83 -10.93 5.66
N SER A 70 -10.46 -12.09 5.08
CA SER A 70 -11.14 -13.34 5.40
C SER A 70 -10.96 -13.81 6.86
N SER A 71 -9.95 -13.30 7.56
CA SER A 71 -9.72 -13.61 8.98
C SER A 71 -10.40 -12.62 9.93
N LEU A 72 -10.65 -11.40 9.47
CA LEU A 72 -11.27 -10.33 10.27
C LEU A 72 -12.80 -10.36 10.20
N LEU A 73 -13.35 -10.80 9.06
CA LEU A 73 -14.76 -10.73 8.74
C LEU A 73 -15.49 -12.03 9.12
N ARG A 74 -16.73 -11.88 9.58
CA ARG A 74 -17.67 -12.99 9.74
C ARG A 74 -18.28 -13.36 8.38
N PRO A 75 -18.78 -14.60 8.20
CA PRO A 75 -19.28 -15.07 6.89
C PRO A 75 -20.35 -14.19 6.23
N TRP A 76 -21.10 -13.41 7.00
CA TRP A 76 -22.15 -12.50 6.51
C TRP A 76 -21.71 -11.05 6.40
N GLU A 77 -20.44 -10.76 6.66
CA GLU A 77 -19.89 -9.40 6.63
C GLU A 77 -19.15 -9.12 5.31
N GLY A 78 -19.18 -7.86 4.92
CA GLY A 78 -18.42 -7.30 3.82
C GLY A 78 -17.50 -6.17 4.28
N VAL A 79 -16.67 -5.70 3.38
CA VAL A 79 -15.68 -4.64 3.63
C VAL A 79 -16.03 -3.38 2.85
N ILE A 80 -16.12 -2.23 3.54
CA ILE A 80 -16.27 -0.91 2.92
C ILE A 80 -14.93 -0.50 2.31
N SER A 81 -14.95 -0.09 1.03
CA SER A 81 -13.77 0.38 0.29
C SER A 81 -14.13 1.56 -0.62
N ALA A 82 -13.17 2.41 -0.95
CA ALA A 82 -13.35 3.31 -2.07
C ALA A 82 -13.60 2.52 -3.36
N ALA A 83 -14.42 3.04 -4.27
CA ALA A 83 -14.68 2.41 -5.58
C ALA A 83 -13.39 2.29 -6.41
N SER A 84 -12.39 3.13 -6.15
CA SER A 84 -11.03 3.06 -6.72
C SER A 84 -10.05 2.23 -5.88
N GLY A 85 -10.45 1.70 -4.73
CA GLY A 85 -9.59 0.94 -3.85
C GLY A 85 -9.10 -0.36 -4.51
N HIS A 86 -7.87 -0.76 -4.24
CA HIS A 86 -7.19 -1.86 -4.93
C HIS A 86 -8.00 -3.17 -4.90
N ILE A 87 -8.61 -3.51 -3.76
CA ILE A 87 -9.47 -4.70 -3.61
C ILE A 87 -10.74 -4.65 -4.47
N ALA A 88 -11.20 -3.46 -4.86
CA ALA A 88 -12.39 -3.29 -5.68
C ALA A 88 -12.11 -3.42 -7.19
N VAL A 89 -10.88 -3.05 -7.66
CA VAL A 89 -10.62 -2.86 -9.09
C VAL A 89 -9.41 -3.64 -9.65
N HIS A 90 -8.43 -4.03 -8.80
CA HIS A 90 -7.15 -4.57 -9.30
C HIS A 90 -6.77 -5.95 -8.71
N GLU A 91 -7.68 -6.65 -8.04
CA GLU A 91 -7.39 -7.95 -7.42
C GLU A 91 -8.23 -9.11 -7.98
N SER A 92 -8.87 -8.91 -9.14
CA SER A 92 -9.64 -9.96 -9.83
C SER A 92 -10.68 -10.65 -8.95
N GLY A 93 -11.29 -9.92 -8.02
CA GLY A 93 -12.27 -10.47 -7.08
C GLY A 93 -11.67 -11.39 -6.01
N ALA A 94 -10.39 -11.17 -5.62
CA ALA A 94 -9.74 -12.01 -4.62
C ALA A 94 -10.42 -11.98 -3.25
N VAL A 95 -10.98 -10.83 -2.84
CA VAL A 95 -11.75 -10.70 -1.60
C VAL A 95 -13.08 -11.44 -1.74
N GLU A 96 -13.80 -11.25 -2.84
CA GLU A 96 -15.06 -11.93 -3.13
C GLU A 96 -14.88 -13.46 -3.20
N ALA A 97 -13.77 -13.94 -3.73
CA ALA A 97 -13.42 -15.36 -3.74
C ALA A 97 -13.21 -15.95 -2.33
N THR A 98 -13.06 -15.11 -1.31
CA THR A 98 -13.05 -15.55 0.09
C THR A 98 -14.46 -15.65 0.69
N GLY A 99 -15.50 -15.24 -0.03
CA GLY A 99 -16.90 -15.22 0.40
C GLY A 99 -17.38 -13.88 0.94
N HIS A 100 -16.58 -12.82 0.84
CA HIS A 100 -16.90 -11.50 1.37
C HIS A 100 -17.13 -10.47 0.25
N LYS A 101 -18.19 -9.68 0.38
CA LYS A 101 -18.51 -8.62 -0.58
C LYS A 101 -17.68 -7.37 -0.31
N VAL A 102 -17.15 -6.76 -1.37
CA VAL A 102 -16.61 -5.40 -1.31
C VAL A 102 -17.76 -4.41 -1.47
N LEU A 103 -17.99 -3.59 -0.45
CA LEU A 103 -19.01 -2.55 -0.38
C LEU A 103 -18.40 -1.23 -0.80
N THR A 104 -18.53 -0.87 -2.07
CA THR A 104 -17.84 0.28 -2.65
C THR A 104 -18.59 1.59 -2.41
N LEU A 105 -17.85 2.62 -1.99
CA LEU A 105 -18.31 4.00 -1.88
C LEU A 105 -17.50 4.91 -2.80
N ALA A 106 -18.11 6.01 -3.26
CA ALA A 106 -17.38 7.02 -4.03
C ALA A 106 -16.30 7.68 -3.15
N GLY A 107 -15.05 7.65 -3.62
CA GLY A 107 -13.96 8.41 -3.05
C GLY A 107 -13.92 9.83 -3.62
N ASP A 108 -13.07 10.69 -3.03
CA ASP A 108 -12.73 11.99 -3.59
C ASP A 108 -11.77 11.86 -4.80
N ALA A 109 -11.38 12.99 -5.39
CA ALA A 109 -10.45 13.01 -6.53
C ALA A 109 -9.07 12.38 -6.22
N SER A 110 -8.68 12.31 -4.97
CA SER A 110 -7.45 11.65 -4.50
C SER A 110 -7.65 10.18 -4.12
N GLY A 111 -8.86 9.63 -4.30
CA GLY A 111 -9.21 8.25 -3.97
C GLY A 111 -9.49 8.00 -2.49
N LYS A 112 -9.56 9.02 -1.65
CA LYS A 112 -9.87 8.86 -0.22
C LYS A 112 -11.36 8.73 0.02
N LEU A 113 -11.72 7.90 1.00
CA LEU A 113 -13.05 7.91 1.61
C LEU A 113 -13.10 8.96 2.71
N ALA A 114 -13.91 10.00 2.50
CA ALA A 114 -14.16 10.97 3.56
C ALA A 114 -14.88 10.30 4.75
N PRO A 115 -14.54 10.61 6.01
CA PRO A 115 -15.24 10.09 7.19
C PRO A 115 -16.76 10.29 7.11
N ARG A 116 -17.20 11.44 6.56
CA ARG A 116 -18.63 11.73 6.37
C ARG A 116 -19.31 10.78 5.38
N ALA A 117 -18.62 10.37 4.31
CA ALA A 117 -19.20 9.42 3.34
C ALA A 117 -19.44 8.06 3.98
N ILE A 118 -18.48 7.58 4.81
CA ILE A 118 -18.63 6.35 5.59
C ILE A 118 -19.78 6.48 6.59
N ALA A 119 -19.86 7.60 7.32
CA ALA A 119 -20.93 7.85 8.29
C ALA A 119 -22.31 7.84 7.62
N THR A 120 -22.47 8.58 6.51
CA THR A 120 -23.74 8.62 5.75
C THR A 120 -24.16 7.23 5.26
N TYR A 121 -23.21 6.44 4.75
CA TYR A 121 -23.49 5.07 4.34
C TYR A 121 -23.97 4.20 5.51
N LEU A 122 -23.28 4.23 6.64
CA LEU A 122 -23.64 3.43 7.82
C LEU A 122 -24.97 3.87 8.44
N GLU A 123 -25.22 5.17 8.53
CA GLU A 123 -26.50 5.72 9.01
C GLU A 123 -27.66 5.27 8.11
N GLY A 124 -27.50 5.38 6.78
CA GLY A 124 -28.51 4.90 5.83
C GLY A 124 -28.71 3.40 5.87
N PHE A 125 -27.64 2.62 6.00
CA PHE A 125 -27.70 1.16 6.11
C PHE A 125 -28.51 0.71 7.33
N TYR A 126 -28.22 1.25 8.51
CA TYR A 126 -28.93 0.84 9.74
C TYR A 126 -30.29 1.52 9.91
N ALA A 127 -30.62 2.54 9.14
CA ALA A 127 -31.97 3.11 9.09
C ALA A 127 -32.95 2.32 8.19
N ASP A 128 -32.42 1.44 7.33
CA ASP A 128 -33.25 0.56 6.49
C ASP A 128 -33.74 -0.62 7.34
N GLU A 129 -35.06 -0.78 7.46
CA GLU A 129 -35.67 -1.85 8.24
C GLU A 129 -35.33 -3.25 7.68
N THR A 130 -34.89 -3.32 6.42
CA THR A 130 -34.52 -4.58 5.76
C THR A 130 -33.02 -4.90 5.85
N TYR A 131 -32.23 -4.07 6.54
CA TYR A 131 -30.76 -4.29 6.66
C TYR A 131 -30.37 -5.71 7.12
N PRO A 132 -31.17 -6.46 7.92
CA PRO A 132 -30.82 -7.84 8.30
C PRO A 132 -30.76 -8.82 7.11
N HIS A 133 -31.35 -8.46 5.96
CA HIS A 133 -31.29 -9.23 4.72
C HIS A 133 -30.09 -8.85 3.83
N MET A 134 -29.32 -7.83 4.21
CA MET A 134 -28.20 -7.32 3.44
C MET A 134 -26.87 -7.86 3.98
N VAL A 135 -25.82 -7.81 3.15
CA VAL A 135 -24.44 -8.03 3.62
C VAL A 135 -24.07 -6.92 4.59
N GLN A 136 -23.73 -7.28 5.83
CA GLN A 136 -23.44 -6.31 6.87
C GLN A 136 -22.03 -5.75 6.73
N PRO A 137 -21.82 -4.44 6.94
CA PRO A 137 -20.47 -3.90 7.03
C PRO A 137 -19.73 -4.49 8.23
N GLY A 138 -18.54 -5.05 8.02
CA GLY A 138 -17.70 -5.64 9.08
C GLY A 138 -16.34 -4.96 9.20
N ALA A 139 -15.87 -4.32 8.12
CA ALA A 139 -14.61 -3.60 8.12
C ALA A 139 -14.65 -2.37 7.20
N VAL A 140 -13.74 -1.42 7.46
CA VAL A 140 -13.35 -0.34 6.55
C VAL A 140 -11.93 -0.63 6.09
N TYR A 141 -11.75 -0.68 4.76
CA TYR A 141 -10.47 -0.79 4.08
C TYR A 141 -10.06 0.56 3.51
N LEU A 142 -8.82 0.96 3.77
CA LEU A 142 -8.21 2.18 3.24
C LEU A 142 -6.84 1.84 2.67
N SER A 143 -6.40 2.55 1.62
CA SER A 143 -5.01 2.49 1.13
C SER A 143 -4.23 3.72 1.59
N GLN A 144 -3.02 3.53 2.13
CA GLN A 144 -2.13 4.61 2.57
C GLN A 144 -0.73 4.44 1.94
N PRO A 145 -0.42 5.25 0.89
CA PRO A 145 -1.29 6.21 0.19
C PRO A 145 -2.34 5.50 -0.67
N THR A 146 -3.34 6.26 -1.13
CA THR A 146 -4.33 5.73 -2.07
C THR A 146 -3.69 5.39 -3.43
N GLU A 147 -4.41 4.72 -4.31
CA GLU A 147 -4.01 4.39 -5.68
C GLU A 147 -3.71 5.64 -6.52
N PHE A 148 -4.27 6.79 -6.12
CA PHE A 148 -4.06 8.10 -6.76
C PHE A 148 -3.03 8.96 -6.01
N GLY A 149 -2.36 8.39 -5.00
CA GLY A 149 -1.34 9.08 -4.21
C GLY A 149 -1.88 10.03 -3.15
N GLY A 150 -3.17 9.93 -2.82
CA GLY A 150 -3.79 10.68 -1.71
C GLY A 150 -3.29 10.17 -0.36
N LEU A 151 -3.07 11.09 0.57
CA LEU A 151 -2.63 10.79 1.93
C LEU A 151 -3.77 11.04 2.91
N TYR A 152 -4.15 10.04 3.69
CA TYR A 152 -5.00 10.28 4.86
C TYR A 152 -4.20 11.01 5.92
N THR A 153 -4.78 12.06 6.47
CA THR A 153 -4.22 12.75 7.64
C THR A 153 -4.53 11.97 8.92
N LEU A 154 -3.77 12.27 9.97
CA LEU A 154 -4.02 11.67 11.29
C LEU A 154 -5.42 12.00 11.81
N ALA A 155 -5.91 13.21 11.53
CA ALA A 155 -7.27 13.61 11.90
C ALA A 155 -8.35 12.80 11.17
N GLU A 156 -8.19 12.55 9.86
CA GLU A 156 -9.10 11.68 9.08
C GLU A 156 -9.08 10.24 9.59
N LEU A 157 -7.90 9.67 9.85
CA LEU A 157 -7.78 8.31 10.39
C LEU A 157 -8.43 8.18 11.77
N LYS A 158 -8.26 9.16 12.65
CA LYS A 158 -8.93 9.20 13.97
C LYS A 158 -10.46 9.28 13.83
N ALA A 159 -10.95 10.08 12.90
CA ALA A 159 -12.38 10.19 12.65
C ALA A 159 -12.97 8.88 12.11
N ILE A 160 -12.26 8.19 11.18
CA ILE A 160 -12.67 6.88 10.67
C ILE A 160 -12.60 5.82 11.77
N ARG A 161 -11.56 5.83 12.61
CA ARG A 161 -11.45 4.93 13.77
C ARG A 161 -12.66 5.09 14.72
N ALA A 162 -13.03 6.34 15.04
CA ALA A 162 -14.19 6.61 15.90
C ALA A 162 -15.51 6.07 15.29
N LEU A 163 -15.67 6.15 13.96
CA LEU A 163 -16.82 5.52 13.28
C LEU A 163 -16.76 4.00 13.38
N CYS A 164 -15.59 3.40 13.16
CA CYS A 164 -15.41 1.96 13.31
C CYS A 164 -15.75 1.51 14.73
N ASP A 165 -15.31 2.24 15.77
CA ASP A 165 -15.63 1.93 17.17
C ASP A 165 -17.13 2.04 17.44
N ARG A 166 -17.79 3.09 16.93
CA ARG A 166 -19.24 3.31 17.10
C ARG A 166 -20.08 2.19 16.50
N TYR A 167 -19.68 1.65 15.34
CA TYR A 167 -20.44 0.65 14.60
C TYR A 167 -19.89 -0.78 14.74
N GLY A 168 -18.84 -0.99 15.54
CA GLY A 168 -18.22 -2.30 15.76
C GLY A 168 -17.47 -2.85 14.55
N LEU A 169 -16.96 -1.96 13.69
CA LEU A 169 -16.21 -2.32 12.47
C LEU A 169 -14.72 -2.48 12.75
N ARG A 170 -14.03 -3.24 11.92
CA ARG A 170 -12.57 -3.29 11.88
C ARG A 170 -12.03 -2.21 10.97
N LEU A 171 -10.91 -1.57 11.36
CA LEU A 171 -10.16 -0.67 10.49
C LEU A 171 -8.94 -1.41 9.96
N TYR A 172 -8.87 -1.60 8.63
CA TYR A 172 -7.76 -2.23 7.94
C TYR A 172 -7.12 -1.26 6.94
N VAL A 173 -5.79 -1.09 7.01
CA VAL A 173 -5.04 -0.21 6.12
C VAL A 173 -4.08 -1.01 5.25
N ASP A 174 -4.27 -0.87 3.94
CA ASP A 174 -3.36 -1.33 2.89
C ASP A 174 -2.18 -0.37 2.79
N GLY A 175 -1.01 -0.87 3.14
CA GLY A 175 0.24 -0.12 3.11
C GLY A 175 1.18 -0.54 1.98
N ALA A 176 0.67 -0.98 0.81
CA ALA A 176 1.49 -1.43 -0.33
C ALA A 176 2.60 -0.44 -0.70
N ARG A 177 2.34 0.86 -0.52
CA ARG A 177 3.27 1.97 -0.78
C ARG A 177 3.57 2.79 0.47
N LEU A 178 3.45 2.19 1.65
CA LEU A 178 3.53 2.92 2.92
C LEU A 178 4.88 3.65 3.12
N ALA A 179 6.00 3.10 2.66
CA ALA A 179 7.29 3.78 2.74
C ALA A 179 7.27 5.15 2.04
N TYR A 180 6.59 5.25 0.90
CA TYR A 180 6.48 6.51 0.16
C TYR A 180 5.55 7.50 0.85
N ALA A 181 4.46 7.02 1.48
CA ALA A 181 3.62 7.87 2.32
C ALA A 181 4.38 8.41 3.52
N LEU A 182 5.14 7.56 4.23
CA LEU A 182 5.97 7.96 5.37
C LEU A 182 7.13 8.89 4.97
N GLY A 183 7.56 8.83 3.72
CA GLY A 183 8.57 9.72 3.14
C GLY A 183 8.03 11.01 2.53
N ALA A 184 6.70 11.18 2.49
CA ALA A 184 6.07 12.38 1.93
C ALA A 184 6.18 13.57 2.90
N PRO A 185 6.54 14.78 2.41
CA PRO A 185 6.67 15.96 3.27
C PRO A 185 5.37 16.37 3.97
N GLU A 186 4.24 16.04 3.37
CA GLU A 186 2.90 16.44 3.85
C GLU A 186 2.30 15.42 4.84
N THR A 187 2.95 14.28 5.09
CA THR A 187 2.42 13.28 6.01
C THR A 187 2.52 13.74 7.47
N ASP A 188 1.45 13.55 8.21
CA ASP A 188 1.38 13.71 9.67
C ASP A 188 1.12 12.36 10.37
N VAL A 189 1.20 11.25 9.61
CA VAL A 189 0.94 9.88 10.09
C VAL A 189 2.24 9.11 10.22
N THR A 190 2.43 8.44 11.33
CA THR A 190 3.56 7.56 11.63
C THR A 190 3.15 6.08 11.69
N LEU A 191 4.13 5.17 11.71
CA LEU A 191 3.85 3.74 11.96
C LEU A 191 3.20 3.50 13.32
N ALA A 192 3.56 4.30 14.34
CA ALA A 192 2.97 4.21 15.68
C ALA A 192 1.49 4.64 15.67
N ASP A 193 1.13 5.65 14.87
CA ASP A 193 -0.27 6.04 14.72
C ASP A 193 -1.10 4.92 14.07
N LEU A 194 -0.58 4.26 13.03
CA LEU A 194 -1.24 3.10 12.41
C LEU A 194 -1.36 1.95 13.41
N GLY A 195 -0.30 1.66 14.18
CA GLY A 195 -0.30 0.65 15.23
C GLY A 195 -1.35 0.89 16.32
N ALA A 196 -1.64 2.16 16.63
CA ALA A 196 -2.63 2.55 17.63
C ALA A 196 -4.07 2.54 17.07
N LEU A 197 -4.26 2.97 15.82
CA LEU A 197 -5.59 3.21 15.24
C LEU A 197 -6.17 2.01 14.51
N CYS A 198 -5.34 1.19 13.83
CA CYS A 198 -5.81 0.10 12.99
C CYS A 198 -6.00 -1.20 13.78
N ASP A 199 -7.02 -1.98 13.45
CA ASP A 199 -7.12 -3.38 13.93
C ASP A 199 -6.08 -4.25 13.22
N ALA A 200 -5.83 -3.96 11.93
CA ALA A 200 -4.74 -4.50 11.16
C ALA A 200 -4.27 -3.47 10.11
N PHE A 201 -3.02 -3.57 9.71
CA PHE A 201 -2.48 -2.93 8.51
C PHE A 201 -1.30 -3.74 7.99
N TYR A 202 -0.86 -3.47 6.77
CA TYR A 202 0.40 -4.07 6.36
C TYR A 202 1.43 -3.04 5.89
N ILE A 203 2.68 -3.39 6.07
CA ILE A 203 3.85 -2.63 5.66
C ILE A 203 4.35 -3.25 4.37
N GLY A 204 4.19 -2.55 3.25
CA GLY A 204 4.56 -3.03 1.94
C GLY A 204 6.07 -3.12 1.76
N GLY A 205 6.57 -4.29 1.42
CA GLY A 205 7.98 -4.51 1.08
C GLY A 205 8.21 -4.57 -0.42
N THR A 206 7.36 -5.26 -1.16
CA THR A 206 7.51 -5.56 -2.60
C THR A 206 7.80 -4.30 -3.44
N LYS A 207 7.09 -3.21 -3.20
CA LYS A 207 7.29 -1.94 -3.92
C LYS A 207 8.36 -1.04 -3.30
N CYS A 208 8.80 -1.36 -2.09
CA CYS A 208 9.60 -0.48 -1.25
C CYS A 208 10.98 -1.08 -0.91
N GLY A 209 11.60 -1.75 -1.86
CA GLY A 209 12.98 -2.24 -1.76
C GLY A 209 13.15 -3.71 -1.45
N ALA A 210 12.10 -4.48 -1.11
CA ALA A 210 12.16 -5.93 -1.01
C ALA A 210 12.03 -6.61 -2.39
N LEU A 211 12.50 -7.86 -2.52
CA LEU A 211 12.21 -8.71 -3.69
C LEU A 211 10.74 -9.09 -3.73
N LEU A 212 10.19 -9.39 -2.57
CA LEU A 212 8.80 -9.78 -2.37
C LEU A 212 8.46 -9.66 -0.89
N GLY A 213 7.18 -9.51 -0.59
CA GLY A 213 6.66 -9.66 0.76
C GLY A 213 6.08 -8.40 1.37
N GLU A 214 5.14 -8.68 2.27
CA GLU A 214 4.38 -7.71 3.03
C GLU A 214 4.42 -8.13 4.51
N ALA A 215 4.60 -7.19 5.43
CA ALA A 215 4.50 -7.45 6.87
C ALA A 215 3.13 -7.00 7.38
N VAL A 216 2.27 -7.95 7.68
CA VAL A 216 0.97 -7.68 8.33
C VAL A 216 1.19 -7.47 9.81
N VAL A 217 0.60 -6.40 10.32
CA VAL A 217 0.61 -6.04 11.74
C VAL A 217 -0.83 -6.01 12.24
N PHE A 218 -1.15 -6.88 13.18
CA PHE A 218 -2.39 -6.81 13.95
C PHE A 218 -2.12 -6.12 15.28
N ARG A 219 -3.05 -5.25 15.69
CA ARG A 219 -2.94 -4.55 16.97
C ARG A 219 -2.91 -5.50 18.16
N GLU A 220 -3.60 -6.64 18.04
CA GLU A 220 -3.70 -7.66 19.07
C GLU A 220 -3.46 -9.06 18.47
N LYS A 221 -3.12 -10.03 19.33
CA LYS A 221 -2.86 -11.41 18.92
C LYS A 221 -4.06 -12.05 18.20
N GLN A 222 -3.77 -12.65 17.04
CA GLN A 222 -4.76 -13.32 16.20
C GLN A 222 -4.61 -14.85 16.29
N HIS A 223 -5.38 -15.48 17.15
CA HIS A 223 -5.23 -16.92 17.43
C HIS A 223 -5.42 -17.84 16.21
N ALA A 224 -6.29 -17.47 15.26
CA ALA A 224 -6.60 -18.28 14.08
C ALA A 224 -5.82 -17.85 12.81
N PHE A 225 -5.07 -16.75 12.84
CA PHE A 225 -4.46 -16.20 11.62
C PHE A 225 -3.38 -17.13 11.04
N PHE A 226 -2.63 -17.85 11.87
CA PHE A 226 -1.67 -18.84 11.37
C PHE A 226 -2.35 -19.90 10.49
N THR A 227 -3.55 -20.34 10.87
CA THR A 227 -4.33 -21.31 10.08
C THR A 227 -4.81 -20.69 8.76
N ALA A 228 -5.37 -19.48 8.80
CA ALA A 228 -5.76 -18.75 7.58
C ALA A 228 -4.56 -18.51 6.65
N HIS A 229 -3.43 -18.10 7.21
CA HIS A 229 -2.15 -17.91 6.52
C HIS A 229 -1.69 -19.19 5.79
N LYS A 230 -1.80 -20.36 6.46
CA LYS A 230 -1.49 -21.67 5.85
C LYS A 230 -2.49 -22.04 4.76
N GLN A 231 -3.80 -21.90 5.01
CA GLN A 231 -4.85 -22.23 4.06
C GLN A 231 -4.75 -21.43 2.74
N ARG A 232 -4.35 -20.16 2.82
CA ARG A 232 -4.18 -19.27 1.66
C ARG A 232 -2.82 -19.42 0.97
N GLY A 233 -2.01 -20.43 1.33
CA GLY A 233 -0.70 -20.67 0.73
C GLY A 233 0.34 -19.57 1.00
N ALA A 234 0.07 -18.70 1.98
CA ALA A 234 0.95 -17.60 2.32
C ALA A 234 2.11 -18.01 3.25
N LEU A 235 1.96 -19.11 3.99
CA LEU A 235 2.97 -19.62 4.91
C LEU A 235 4.04 -20.43 4.16
N LEU A 236 5.15 -19.78 3.85
CA LEU A 236 6.25 -20.40 3.12
C LEU A 236 7.08 -21.33 4.01
N ALA A 237 7.49 -22.50 3.48
CA ALA A 237 8.43 -23.38 4.16
C ALA A 237 9.76 -22.67 4.45
N LYS A 238 10.27 -21.88 3.48
CA LYS A 238 11.44 -21.01 3.65
C LYS A 238 11.03 -19.59 4.07
N GLY A 239 10.19 -19.46 5.09
CA GLY A 239 9.64 -18.18 5.56
C GLY A 239 10.68 -17.18 6.03
N TYR A 240 11.88 -17.66 6.42
CA TYR A 240 13.01 -16.79 6.77
C TYR A 240 13.37 -15.78 5.66
N LEU A 241 13.12 -16.12 4.38
CA LEU A 241 13.38 -15.22 3.25
C LEU A 241 12.57 -13.92 3.35
N LEU A 242 11.33 -14.00 3.85
CA LEU A 242 10.51 -12.81 4.09
C LEU A 242 11.01 -12.06 5.32
N GLY A 243 11.22 -12.77 6.43
CA GLY A 243 11.70 -12.18 7.68
C GLY A 243 13.02 -11.45 7.52
N LEU A 244 13.97 -12.03 6.79
CA LEU A 244 15.28 -11.42 6.51
C LEU A 244 15.15 -10.07 5.79
N GLN A 245 14.27 -9.97 4.81
CA GLN A 245 14.08 -8.73 4.07
C GLN A 245 13.54 -7.63 4.99
N PHE A 246 12.57 -7.95 5.84
CA PHE A 246 12.05 -6.99 6.82
C PHE A 246 13.04 -6.71 7.96
N ASP A 247 13.84 -7.69 8.40
CA ASP A 247 14.93 -7.45 9.36
C ASP A 247 15.92 -6.41 8.81
N THR A 248 16.24 -6.50 7.52
CA THR A 248 17.13 -5.57 6.82
C THR A 248 16.45 -4.20 6.62
N LEU A 249 15.21 -4.16 6.15
CA LEU A 249 14.47 -2.91 5.92
C LEU A 249 14.30 -2.09 7.21
N PHE A 250 14.14 -2.76 8.35
CA PHE A 250 14.01 -2.11 9.66
C PHE A 250 15.36 -1.98 10.41
N THR A 251 16.48 -2.09 9.69
CA THR A 251 17.82 -1.75 10.19
C THR A 251 18.22 -0.37 9.63
N ASP A 252 18.77 0.48 10.48
CA ASP A 252 19.30 1.81 10.11
C ASP A 252 18.31 2.67 9.30
N ASP A 253 17.04 2.56 9.61
CA ASP A 253 15.94 3.31 8.99
C ASP A 253 15.85 3.13 7.45
N LEU A 254 16.33 2.00 6.93
CA LEU A 254 16.41 1.76 5.48
C LEU A 254 15.04 1.90 4.81
N TYR A 255 13.97 1.34 5.40
CA TYR A 255 12.62 1.40 4.85
C TYR A 255 12.16 2.83 4.56
N ARG A 256 12.32 3.73 5.54
CA ARG A 256 11.94 5.14 5.39
C ARG A 256 12.87 5.86 4.41
N ARG A 257 14.18 5.60 4.44
CA ARG A 257 15.14 6.20 3.50
C ARG A 257 14.80 5.88 2.06
N LEU A 258 14.47 4.61 1.75
CA LEU A 258 14.08 4.18 0.41
C LEU A 258 12.78 4.86 -0.06
N GLY A 259 11.76 4.93 0.81
CA GLY A 259 10.50 5.61 0.52
C GLY A 259 10.69 7.11 0.31
N THR A 260 11.47 7.77 1.17
CA THR A 260 11.79 9.21 1.05
C THR A 260 12.51 9.51 -0.27
N GLN A 261 13.46 8.66 -0.70
CA GLN A 261 14.16 8.82 -1.97
C GLN A 261 13.20 8.79 -3.16
N GLY A 262 12.33 7.78 -3.23
CA GLY A 262 11.37 7.65 -4.33
C GLY A 262 10.36 8.81 -4.37
N THR A 263 9.82 9.19 -3.22
CA THR A 263 8.88 10.32 -3.12
C THR A 263 9.56 11.64 -3.50
N ARG A 264 10.77 11.90 -3.03
CA ARG A 264 11.53 13.11 -3.37
C ARG A 264 11.77 13.24 -4.88
N CYS A 265 12.19 12.17 -5.55
CA CYS A 265 12.37 12.15 -6.99
C CYS A 265 11.04 12.41 -7.73
N ALA A 266 9.95 11.81 -7.30
CA ALA A 266 8.63 12.03 -7.90
C ALA A 266 8.15 13.48 -7.74
N LEU A 267 8.30 14.06 -6.56
CA LEU A 267 7.90 15.44 -6.30
C LEU A 267 8.76 16.44 -7.09
N ARG A 268 10.07 16.21 -7.18
CA ARG A 268 10.97 17.02 -8.04
C ARG A 268 10.53 16.98 -9.51
N LEU A 269 10.19 15.78 -10.01
CA LEU A 269 9.67 15.62 -11.38
C LEU A 269 8.36 16.40 -11.55
N ARG A 270 7.41 16.25 -10.62
CA ARG A 270 6.14 16.98 -10.61
C ARG A 270 6.34 18.48 -10.69
N ASP A 271 7.16 19.04 -9.81
CA ASP A 271 7.37 20.48 -9.69
C ASP A 271 8.04 21.05 -10.95
N ALA A 272 9.00 20.33 -11.52
CA ALA A 272 9.62 20.72 -12.78
C ALA A 272 8.66 20.66 -14.00
N LEU A 273 7.76 19.67 -14.05
CA LEU A 273 6.75 19.57 -15.09
C LEU A 273 5.67 20.66 -14.94
N ARG A 274 5.27 20.99 -13.71
CA ARG A 274 4.36 22.12 -13.41
C ARG A 274 4.97 23.46 -13.87
N ALA A 275 6.24 23.67 -13.61
CA ALA A 275 6.95 24.87 -14.07
C ALA A 275 6.95 25.01 -15.60
N ARG A 276 6.76 23.92 -16.35
CA ARG A 276 6.60 23.89 -17.81
C ARG A 276 5.11 23.97 -18.26
N GLY A 277 4.18 24.22 -17.34
CA GLY A 277 2.76 24.34 -17.62
C GLY A 277 2.01 23.01 -17.81
N ILE A 278 2.60 21.87 -17.41
CA ILE A 278 1.94 20.57 -17.47
C ILE A 278 1.02 20.43 -16.26
N ALA A 279 -0.26 20.17 -16.53
CA ALA A 279 -1.27 19.90 -15.52
C ALA A 279 -1.18 18.46 -15.00
N PHE A 280 -1.77 18.20 -13.83
CA PHE A 280 -1.85 16.89 -13.20
C PHE A 280 -3.31 16.56 -12.87
N ALA A 281 -3.70 15.29 -13.03
CA ALA A 281 -5.03 14.78 -12.71
C ALA A 281 -4.99 13.26 -12.43
N PRO A 282 -5.05 12.84 -11.17
CA PRO A 282 -5.12 13.65 -9.95
C PRO A 282 -3.78 14.26 -9.51
N GLU A 283 -3.85 15.14 -8.51
CA GLU A 283 -2.68 15.61 -7.79
C GLU A 283 -2.24 14.58 -6.76
N SER A 284 -0.93 14.34 -6.67
CA SER A 284 -0.35 13.35 -5.77
C SER A 284 0.82 13.92 -4.96
N GLY A 285 0.83 13.62 -3.67
CA GLY A 285 1.92 13.95 -2.74
C GLY A 285 2.98 12.85 -2.59
N THR A 286 2.92 11.77 -3.39
CA THR A 286 3.74 10.57 -3.20
C THR A 286 4.56 10.20 -4.44
N ASN A 287 5.04 8.97 -4.51
CA ASN A 287 5.90 8.48 -5.59
C ASN A 287 5.21 8.30 -6.95
N GLN A 288 3.88 8.31 -7.00
CA GLN A 288 3.11 8.23 -8.24
C GLN A 288 2.71 9.64 -8.70
N GLN A 289 2.95 10.00 -9.96
CA GLN A 289 2.59 11.29 -10.53
C GLN A 289 1.75 11.09 -11.79
N PHE A 290 0.74 11.96 -11.99
CA PHE A 290 -0.26 11.80 -13.04
C PHE A 290 -0.31 13.02 -13.97
N PRO A 291 0.78 13.32 -14.73
CA PRO A 291 0.78 14.44 -15.66
C PRO A 291 -0.17 14.20 -16.84
N VAL A 292 -0.79 15.29 -17.29
CA VAL A 292 -1.62 15.34 -18.50
C VAL A 292 -0.73 15.73 -19.67
N LEU A 293 -0.42 14.76 -20.52
CA LEU A 293 0.50 14.95 -21.65
C LEU A 293 -0.26 15.01 -22.98
N SER A 294 0.16 15.94 -23.84
CA SER A 294 -0.30 16.00 -25.23
C SER A 294 0.25 14.82 -26.05
N ARG A 295 -0.34 14.57 -27.22
CA ARG A 295 0.16 13.57 -28.16
C ARG A 295 1.65 13.78 -28.52
N ALA A 296 2.05 15.02 -28.81
CA ALA A 296 3.43 15.34 -29.12
C ALA A 296 4.41 15.05 -27.96
N GLN A 297 3.96 15.27 -26.72
CA GLN A 297 4.77 14.94 -25.53
C GLN A 297 4.89 13.42 -25.33
N LEU A 298 3.82 12.64 -25.59
CA LEU A 298 3.87 11.18 -25.55
C LEU A 298 4.86 10.63 -26.59
N GLU A 299 4.82 11.14 -27.83
CA GLU A 299 5.73 10.76 -28.89
C GLU A 299 7.23 11.05 -28.54
N LYS A 300 7.52 12.10 -27.75
CA LYS A 300 8.86 12.38 -27.24
C LYS A 300 9.36 11.38 -26.20
N LEU A 301 8.45 10.81 -25.42
CA LEU A 301 8.77 9.78 -24.40
C LEU A 301 8.93 8.39 -25.00
N ASP A 302 8.28 8.13 -26.13
CA ASP A 302 8.21 6.80 -26.73
C ASP A 302 9.60 6.21 -26.98
N GLY A 303 9.79 4.95 -26.58
CA GLY A 303 11.08 4.24 -26.66
C GLY A 303 12.18 4.74 -25.73
N LYS A 304 11.98 5.81 -24.96
CA LYS A 304 12.97 6.41 -24.04
C LYS A 304 12.58 6.23 -22.58
N ILE A 305 11.33 6.53 -22.26
CA ILE A 305 10.79 6.52 -20.89
C ILE A 305 9.58 5.60 -20.85
N GLY A 306 9.61 4.58 -19.99
CA GLY A 306 8.45 3.75 -19.67
C GLY A 306 7.46 4.49 -18.78
N TYR A 307 6.19 4.46 -19.14
CA TYR A 307 5.06 5.03 -18.38
C TYR A 307 3.83 4.17 -18.57
N GLU A 308 2.83 4.37 -17.72
CA GLU A 308 1.52 3.73 -17.89
C GLU A 308 0.49 4.75 -18.39
N ILE A 309 -0.34 4.36 -19.36
CA ILE A 309 -1.50 5.16 -19.76
C ILE A 309 -2.59 4.99 -18.69
N TRP A 310 -2.87 6.06 -17.96
CA TRP A 310 -3.91 6.07 -16.93
C TRP A 310 -5.28 6.34 -17.53
N GLN A 311 -5.36 7.35 -18.39
CA GLN A 311 -6.59 7.72 -19.08
C GLN A 311 -6.29 8.34 -20.44
N ARG A 312 -6.88 7.79 -21.50
CA ARG A 312 -6.80 8.39 -22.84
C ARG A 312 -7.73 9.58 -22.94
N ARG A 313 -7.33 10.58 -23.76
CA ARG A 313 -8.08 11.80 -24.03
C ARG A 313 -8.51 11.85 -25.48
N GLU A 314 -9.62 12.54 -25.77
CA GLU A 314 -10.15 12.70 -27.12
C GLU A 314 -9.22 13.48 -28.06
N ASP A 315 -8.40 14.39 -27.51
CA ASP A 315 -7.40 15.18 -28.24
C ASP A 315 -6.14 14.39 -28.64
N GLY A 316 -6.13 13.08 -28.38
CA GLY A 316 -5.00 12.20 -28.66
C GLY A 316 -3.91 12.23 -27.59
N GLY A 317 -4.04 13.08 -26.57
CA GLY A 317 -3.21 13.07 -25.37
C GLY A 317 -3.63 12.00 -24.36
N ALA A 318 -2.99 11.98 -23.20
CA ALA A 318 -3.34 11.09 -22.11
C ALA A 318 -2.95 11.68 -20.75
N VAL A 319 -3.66 11.27 -19.70
CA VAL A 319 -3.11 11.23 -18.36
C VAL A 319 -2.22 10.00 -18.31
N VAL A 320 -0.97 10.16 -17.94
CA VAL A 320 -0.04 9.04 -17.74
C VAL A 320 0.32 8.92 -16.27
N ARG A 321 0.62 7.70 -15.81
CA ARG A 321 1.24 7.49 -14.51
C ARG A 321 2.75 7.37 -14.70
N LEU A 322 3.49 8.24 -14.03
CA LEU A 322 4.93 8.15 -13.82
C LEU A 322 5.15 7.73 -12.36
N CYS A 323 5.68 6.55 -12.15
CA CYS A 323 5.82 5.93 -10.84
C CYS A 323 7.31 5.84 -10.48
N ALA A 324 7.80 6.75 -9.65
CA ALA A 324 9.15 6.66 -9.12
C ALA A 324 9.22 5.54 -8.08
N SER A 325 10.34 4.84 -8.03
CA SER A 325 10.59 3.78 -7.06
C SER A 325 11.72 4.17 -6.10
N TRP A 326 11.97 3.33 -5.11
CA TRP A 326 13.12 3.44 -4.22
C TRP A 326 14.47 3.53 -4.97
N ARG A 327 14.54 3.02 -6.21
CA ARG A 327 15.73 3.01 -7.07
C ARG A 327 15.85 4.27 -7.94
N THR A 328 14.78 5.03 -8.14
CA THR A 328 14.79 6.22 -8.99
C THR A 328 15.77 7.25 -8.46
N THR A 329 16.62 7.76 -9.37
CA THR A 329 17.68 8.73 -9.06
C THR A 329 17.35 10.14 -9.59
N GLU A 330 18.07 11.13 -9.12
CA GLU A 330 18.00 12.50 -9.69
C GLU A 330 18.35 12.53 -11.18
N ALA A 331 19.33 11.70 -11.61
CA ALA A 331 19.69 11.59 -13.01
C ALA A 331 18.56 11.01 -13.88
N ASP A 332 17.77 10.07 -13.34
CA ASP A 332 16.58 9.55 -14.03
C ASP A 332 15.53 10.65 -14.21
N VAL A 333 15.31 11.48 -13.18
CA VAL A 333 14.43 12.65 -13.27
C VAL A 333 14.90 13.62 -14.34
N ASP A 334 16.20 13.96 -14.35
CA ASP A 334 16.78 14.85 -15.36
C ASP A 334 16.61 14.31 -16.78
N ALA A 335 16.76 13.02 -16.98
CA ALA A 335 16.57 12.39 -18.28
C ALA A 335 15.11 12.44 -18.75
N VAL A 336 14.12 12.24 -17.84
CA VAL A 336 12.69 12.44 -18.17
C VAL A 336 12.41 13.87 -18.56
N LEU A 337 12.94 14.85 -17.82
CA LEU A 337 12.79 16.27 -18.11
C LEU A 337 13.44 16.67 -19.44
N ALA A 338 14.59 16.10 -19.76
CA ALA A 338 15.26 16.29 -21.04
C ALA A 338 14.47 15.68 -22.22
N ALA A 339 13.87 14.51 -22.03
CA ALA A 339 13.03 13.89 -23.05
C ALA A 339 11.79 14.71 -23.39
N LEU A 340 11.25 15.48 -22.44
CA LEU A 340 10.08 16.35 -22.60
C LEU A 340 10.44 17.80 -22.99
N ALA A 341 11.72 18.14 -23.13
CA ALA A 341 12.15 19.45 -23.58
C ALA A 341 11.93 19.68 -25.13
#